data_5b8fbfa51b2426617816542a90fe857e
#
_entry.id   5b8fbfa51b2426617816542a90fe857e
#
_cell.length_a   1.000
_cell.length_b   1.000
_cell.length_c   1.000
_cell.angle_alpha   90.00
_cell.angle_beta   90.00
_cell.angle_gamma   90.00
#
_symmetry.space_group_name_H-M   'P 1'
#
loop_
_entity.id
_entity.type
_entity.pdbx_description
1 polymer ?
#
loop_
_entity_poly.entity_id
_entity_poly.type
_entity_poly.pdbx_seq_one_letter_code
_entity_poly.pdbx_strand_id
1 'polypeptide(L)'
;MFRIDKEIAEKSLTKICKVFAGFLIISILFFFLYFIGVNLPSMSVERGHYSYTNFFFFLLDDRELWNILIPRFNSVFLEPGHMGTTIIMLLATQIGRWKKWYNVILFVALLMSFSLAAYCLGVILLFLRLWIMRRKIFLKIIGLVSFLAIIVGGSFVYNDGDNMLNNLIVMRLEVSDTGDDFKGNNRVSENFEKEFESFLNSSDVLFGREMDYEGAGNSGYRVYIYDHGMVGFALFLFFYFFSFRTGKDVRAIITAFVLALTNFWIRGYPMLFAFVFPYFMISQMDLYKSSLVKKEHNNDKVEK
;
A
#
# COMPACT_ATOMS: atom_id res chain seq x y z
N MET A 1 -6.70 9.40 -26.44
CA MET A 1 -6.67 8.17 -25.65
C MET A 1 -5.23 7.69 -25.60
N PHE A 2 -4.57 7.77 -24.44
CA PHE A 2 -3.15 7.42 -24.31
C PHE A 2 -3.00 5.89 -24.38
N ARG A 3 -2.18 5.43 -25.32
CA ARG A 3 -1.78 4.04 -25.45
C ARG A 3 -0.27 3.99 -25.32
N ILE A 4 0.23 3.32 -24.31
CA ILE A 4 1.67 3.15 -24.11
C ILE A 4 2.07 1.80 -24.73
N ASP A 5 3.21 1.79 -25.44
CA ASP A 5 3.78 0.54 -25.88
C ASP A 5 4.15 -0.31 -24.66
N LYS A 6 3.69 -1.57 -24.68
CA LYS A 6 3.82 -2.51 -23.57
C LYS A 6 5.28 -2.74 -23.19
N GLU A 7 6.16 -2.88 -24.17
CA GLU A 7 7.58 -3.17 -23.93
C GLU A 7 8.26 -1.97 -23.28
N ILE A 8 7.92 -0.76 -23.73
CA ILE A 8 8.39 0.49 -23.14
C ILE A 8 7.88 0.60 -21.71
N ALA A 9 6.60 0.30 -21.46
CA ALA A 9 6.00 0.32 -20.15
C ALA A 9 6.72 -0.63 -19.17
N GLU A 10 6.93 -1.89 -19.57
CA GLU A 10 7.61 -2.89 -18.74
C GLU A 10 9.07 -2.52 -18.44
N LYS A 11 9.80 -2.02 -19.44
CA LYS A 11 11.20 -1.56 -19.29
C LYS A 11 11.28 -0.38 -18.33
N SER A 12 10.40 0.62 -18.51
CA SER A 12 10.35 1.82 -17.67
C SER A 12 10.01 1.48 -16.21
N LEU A 13 8.98 0.68 -15.97
CA LEU A 13 8.61 0.25 -14.64
C LEU A 13 9.70 -0.59 -13.96
N THR A 14 10.37 -1.47 -14.70
CA THR A 14 11.50 -2.23 -14.18
C THR A 14 12.67 -1.31 -13.81
N LYS A 15 12.93 -0.25 -14.60
CA LYS A 15 13.95 0.75 -14.30
C LYS A 15 13.59 1.53 -13.03
N ILE A 16 12.32 1.96 -12.91
CA ILE A 16 11.82 2.64 -11.70
C ILE A 16 12.01 1.75 -10.47
N CYS A 17 11.61 0.47 -10.53
CA CYS A 17 11.80 -0.48 -9.42
C CYS A 17 13.28 -0.62 -9.02
N LYS A 18 14.20 -0.70 -10.00
CA LYS A 18 15.65 -0.79 -9.72
C LYS A 18 16.21 0.47 -9.07
N VAL A 19 15.85 1.65 -9.58
CA VAL A 19 16.29 2.93 -9.03
C VAL A 19 15.75 3.11 -7.61
N PHE A 20 14.47 2.85 -7.42
CA PHE A 20 13.86 2.96 -6.10
C PHE A 20 14.42 1.94 -5.10
N ALA A 21 14.65 0.70 -5.51
CA ALA A 21 15.31 -0.31 -4.67
C ALA A 21 16.75 0.08 -4.32
N GLY A 22 17.51 0.65 -5.27
CA GLY A 22 18.84 1.19 -5.00
C GLY A 22 18.82 2.28 -3.95
N PHE A 23 17.88 3.21 -4.05
CA PHE A 23 17.66 4.24 -3.04
C PHE A 23 17.27 3.64 -1.68
N LEU A 24 16.36 2.65 -1.65
CA LEU A 24 15.95 1.99 -0.41
C LEU A 24 17.10 1.26 0.27
N ILE A 25 18.06 0.67 -0.46
CA ILE A 25 19.26 0.06 0.13
C ILE A 25 20.03 1.09 0.96
N ILE A 26 20.27 2.27 0.37
CA ILE A 26 20.98 3.36 1.07
C ILE A 26 20.17 3.80 2.29
N SER A 27 18.87 4.00 2.12
CA SER A 27 17.97 4.40 3.19
C SER A 27 17.95 3.39 4.36
N ILE A 28 17.85 2.09 4.06
CA ILE A 28 17.87 1.00 5.05
C ILE A 28 19.24 0.98 5.76
N LEU A 29 20.34 1.12 5.02
CA LEU A 29 21.67 1.17 5.62
C LEU A 29 21.81 2.31 6.63
N PHE A 30 21.40 3.52 6.26
CA PHE A 30 21.44 4.68 7.16
C PHE A 30 20.50 4.52 8.37
N PHE A 31 19.34 3.92 8.17
CA PHE A 31 18.42 3.59 9.24
C PHE A 31 19.05 2.61 10.25
N PHE A 32 19.75 1.57 9.78
CA PHE A 32 20.47 0.65 10.66
C PHE A 32 21.66 1.32 11.36
N LEU A 33 22.42 2.19 10.68
CA LEU A 33 23.49 2.96 11.32
C LEU A 33 22.96 3.83 12.46
N TYR A 34 21.85 4.50 12.25
CA TYR A 34 21.15 5.24 13.30
C TYR A 34 20.77 4.32 14.46
N PHE A 35 20.20 3.15 14.17
CA PHE A 35 19.70 2.21 15.17
C PHE A 35 20.83 1.63 16.06
N ILE A 36 22.02 1.43 15.53
CA ILE A 36 23.20 1.00 16.30
C ILE A 36 23.93 2.17 17.00
N GLY A 37 23.35 3.36 17.00
CA GLY A 37 23.84 4.52 17.74
C GLY A 37 24.88 5.38 17.02
N VAL A 38 25.05 5.23 15.70
CA VAL A 38 25.91 6.12 14.92
C VAL A 38 25.27 7.51 14.85
N ASN A 39 26.04 8.53 15.27
CA ASN A 39 25.56 9.91 15.17
C ASN A 39 25.54 10.36 13.69
N LEU A 40 24.35 10.47 13.12
CA LEU A 40 24.13 10.89 11.76
C LEU A 40 23.74 12.38 11.71
N PRO A 41 24.17 13.13 10.69
CA PRO A 41 23.72 14.50 10.49
C PRO A 41 22.21 14.51 10.25
N SER A 42 21.52 15.41 10.93
CA SER A 42 20.06 15.49 10.87
C SER A 42 19.58 16.93 10.94
N MET A 43 18.33 17.15 10.52
CA MET A 43 17.63 18.42 10.64
C MET A 43 16.17 18.18 11.03
N SER A 44 15.63 19.03 11.88
CA SER A 44 14.20 19.00 12.20
C SER A 44 13.38 19.57 11.02
N VAL A 45 12.27 18.92 10.71
CA VAL A 45 11.32 19.33 9.66
C VAL A 45 9.92 19.27 10.23
N GLU A 46 9.24 20.41 10.23
CA GLU A 46 7.83 20.48 10.62
C GLU A 46 6.93 20.41 9.38
N ARG A 47 5.86 19.63 9.48
CA ARG A 47 4.83 19.50 8.44
C ARG A 47 3.45 19.48 9.09
N GLY A 48 2.78 20.63 9.08
CA GLY A 48 1.50 20.79 9.78
C GLY A 48 1.69 20.59 11.28
N HIS A 49 0.97 19.64 11.86
CA HIS A 49 1.05 19.30 13.29
C HIS A 49 2.08 18.19 13.60
N TYR A 50 2.90 17.82 12.63
CA TYR A 50 3.86 16.72 12.76
C TYR A 50 5.28 17.23 12.71
N SER A 51 6.12 16.73 13.62
CA SER A 51 7.55 16.96 13.66
C SER A 51 8.28 15.68 13.23
N TYR A 52 9.29 15.87 12.40
CA TYR A 52 10.13 14.81 11.87
C TYR A 52 11.59 15.17 12.00
N THR A 53 12.41 14.18 12.32
CA THR A 53 13.87 14.28 12.19
C THR A 53 14.28 13.70 10.84
N ASN A 54 14.85 14.55 9.97
CA ASN A 54 15.31 14.20 8.63
C ASN A 54 16.81 13.87 8.66
N PHE A 55 17.16 12.62 8.34
CA PHE A 55 18.51 12.10 8.20
C PHE A 55 18.96 12.02 6.73
N PHE A 56 18.39 12.84 5.84
CA PHE A 56 18.60 12.91 4.39
C PHE A 56 18.11 11.69 3.60
N PHE A 57 18.43 10.48 4.05
CA PHE A 57 18.03 9.24 3.38
C PHE A 57 16.80 8.58 4.01
N PHE A 58 16.42 9.02 5.20
CA PHE A 58 15.16 8.60 5.83
C PHE A 58 14.65 9.71 6.77
N LEU A 59 13.34 9.67 6.98
CA LEU A 59 12.64 10.50 7.95
C LEU A 59 12.32 9.65 9.18
N LEU A 60 12.28 10.26 10.33
CA LEU A 60 11.83 9.66 11.56
C LEU A 60 10.71 10.52 12.14
N ASP A 61 9.59 9.92 12.44
CA ASP A 61 8.49 10.59 13.12
C ASP A 61 8.83 10.71 14.60
N ASP A 62 8.95 11.93 15.10
CA ASP A 62 9.39 12.17 16.47
C ASP A 62 8.43 11.59 17.53
N ARG A 63 7.16 11.39 17.16
CA ARG A 63 6.17 10.72 18.03
C ARG A 63 6.46 9.24 18.24
N GLU A 64 7.10 8.59 17.27
CA GLU A 64 7.44 7.15 17.36
C GLU A 64 8.65 6.88 18.23
N LEU A 65 9.52 7.89 18.44
CA LEU A 65 10.71 7.76 19.29
C LEU A 65 10.38 7.44 20.75
N TRP A 66 9.22 7.87 21.24
CA TRP A 66 8.86 7.76 22.64
C TRP A 66 8.06 6.50 22.99
N ASN A 67 7.42 5.87 21.99
CA ASN A 67 6.42 4.83 22.22
C ASN A 67 6.78 3.45 21.67
N ILE A 68 7.85 3.30 20.89
CA ILE A 68 8.12 2.05 20.17
C ILE A 68 9.62 1.72 20.28
N LEU A 69 9.92 0.47 20.64
CA LEU A 69 11.30 -0.03 20.77
C LEU A 69 12.10 0.10 19.45
N ILE A 70 11.43 -0.10 18.32
CA ILE A 70 12.00 0.06 16.98
C ILE A 70 11.06 0.95 16.18
N PRO A 71 11.50 2.15 15.73
CA PRO A 71 10.67 3.02 14.92
C PRO A 71 10.35 2.34 13.58
N ARG A 72 9.15 2.65 13.04
CA ARG A 72 8.72 2.13 11.75
C ARG A 72 9.54 2.77 10.63
N PHE A 73 10.02 1.94 9.70
CA PHE A 73 10.77 2.43 8.55
C PHE A 73 9.83 3.05 7.51
N ASN A 74 10.06 4.29 7.16
CA ASN A 74 9.28 5.02 6.15
C ASN A 74 10.16 5.61 5.02
N SER A 75 11.48 5.38 5.06
CA SER A 75 12.43 5.98 4.12
C SER A 75 12.23 7.51 4.07
N VAL A 76 12.12 8.11 2.92
CA VAL A 76 11.86 9.56 2.74
C VAL A 76 10.38 9.94 2.71
N PHE A 77 9.49 9.00 2.95
CA PHE A 77 8.06 9.26 3.02
C PHE A 77 7.67 9.77 4.41
N LEU A 78 6.67 10.64 4.47
CA LEU A 78 6.14 11.16 5.74
C LEU A 78 5.50 10.06 6.59
N GLU A 79 4.95 9.01 5.95
CA GLU A 79 4.32 7.90 6.65
C GLU A 79 4.78 6.55 6.10
N PRO A 80 4.97 5.53 6.97
CA PRO A 80 5.28 4.16 6.53
C PRO A 80 4.25 3.59 5.57
N GLY A 81 2.98 3.98 5.74
CA GLY A 81 1.89 3.57 4.87
C GLY A 81 1.99 4.12 3.45
N HIS A 82 2.49 5.34 3.24
CA HIS A 82 2.72 5.90 1.89
C HIS A 82 3.81 5.12 1.15
N MET A 83 4.92 4.85 1.83
CA MET A 83 5.99 4.01 1.30
C MET A 83 5.47 2.62 0.95
N GLY A 84 4.78 1.97 1.90
CA GLY A 84 4.26 0.62 1.71
C GLY A 84 3.27 0.51 0.55
N THR A 85 2.36 1.46 0.42
CA THR A 85 1.40 1.53 -0.71
C THR A 85 2.15 1.67 -2.05
N THR A 86 3.14 2.57 -2.12
CA THR A 86 3.98 2.74 -3.33
C THR A 86 4.70 1.44 -3.69
N ILE A 87 5.27 0.76 -2.70
CA ILE A 87 5.94 -0.54 -2.90
C ILE A 87 4.98 -1.59 -3.44
N ILE A 88 3.76 -1.70 -2.89
CA ILE A 88 2.76 -2.66 -3.38
C ILE A 88 2.40 -2.41 -4.84
N MET A 89 2.23 -1.15 -5.23
CA MET A 89 1.96 -0.81 -6.63
C MET A 89 3.12 -1.20 -7.55
N LEU A 90 4.35 -0.95 -7.14
CA LEU A 90 5.52 -1.38 -7.91
C LEU A 90 5.61 -2.90 -7.99
N LEU A 91 5.39 -3.63 -6.91
CA LEU A 91 5.36 -5.10 -6.90
C LEU A 91 4.24 -5.68 -7.76
N ALA A 92 3.08 -5.01 -7.87
CA ALA A 92 2.02 -5.40 -8.76
C ALA A 92 2.45 -5.34 -10.24
N THR A 93 3.27 -4.35 -10.62
CA THR A 93 3.86 -4.30 -11.96
C THR A 93 4.91 -5.37 -12.23
N GLN A 94 5.40 -6.02 -11.18
CA GLN A 94 6.46 -7.04 -11.23
C GLN A 94 5.95 -8.48 -10.98
N ILE A 95 4.65 -8.73 -11.13
CA ILE A 95 4.10 -10.08 -10.99
C ILE A 95 4.84 -11.05 -11.92
N GLY A 96 5.34 -12.17 -11.34
CA GLY A 96 6.20 -13.12 -12.03
C GLY A 96 7.71 -12.87 -11.90
N ARG A 97 8.15 -11.70 -11.43
CA ARG A 97 9.58 -11.30 -11.29
C ARG A 97 10.02 -11.06 -9.84
N TRP A 98 9.22 -11.44 -8.85
CA TRP A 98 9.46 -11.13 -7.43
C TRP A 98 10.78 -11.66 -6.86
N LYS A 99 11.40 -12.68 -7.50
CA LYS A 99 12.72 -13.20 -7.10
C LYS A 99 13.91 -12.32 -7.54
N LYS A 100 13.66 -11.24 -8.29
CA LYS A 100 14.72 -10.31 -8.68
C LYS A 100 15.14 -9.48 -7.48
N TRP A 101 16.46 -9.18 -7.37
CA TRP A 101 17.06 -8.50 -6.23
C TRP A 101 16.31 -7.21 -5.83
N TYR A 102 15.95 -6.38 -6.80
CA TYR A 102 15.25 -5.12 -6.54
C TYR A 102 13.86 -5.34 -5.92
N ASN A 103 13.14 -6.39 -6.31
CA ASN A 103 11.85 -6.73 -5.70
C ASN A 103 12.02 -7.32 -4.30
N VAL A 104 13.11 -8.04 -4.03
CA VAL A 104 13.43 -8.52 -2.68
C VAL A 104 13.66 -7.34 -1.75
N ILE A 105 14.39 -6.32 -2.19
CA ILE A 105 14.59 -5.08 -1.41
C ILE A 105 13.26 -4.36 -1.13
N LEU A 106 12.37 -4.27 -2.15
CA LEU A 106 11.03 -3.73 -1.96
C LEU A 106 10.25 -4.50 -0.89
N PHE A 107 10.31 -5.84 -0.89
CA PHE A 107 9.66 -6.66 0.15
C PHE A 107 10.27 -6.43 1.54
N VAL A 108 11.58 -6.32 1.65
CA VAL A 108 12.25 -6.03 2.94
C VAL A 108 11.77 -4.68 3.47
N ALA A 109 11.79 -3.63 2.66
CA ALA A 109 11.32 -2.30 3.06
C ALA A 109 9.82 -2.32 3.44
N LEU A 110 8.99 -3.08 2.70
CA LEU A 110 7.58 -3.27 3.02
C LEU A 110 7.39 -3.88 4.41
N LEU A 111 8.15 -4.94 4.74
CA LEU A 111 8.09 -5.58 6.05
C LEU A 111 8.54 -4.64 7.17
N MET A 112 9.59 -3.84 6.94
CA MET A 112 10.07 -2.86 7.92
C MET A 112 9.10 -1.69 8.14
N SER A 113 8.13 -1.48 7.27
CA SER A 113 7.17 -0.39 7.38
C SER A 113 6.18 -0.54 8.54
N PHE A 114 5.93 -1.76 9.01
CA PHE A 114 4.90 -2.09 10.01
C PHE A 114 3.57 -1.34 9.75
N SER A 115 3.19 -1.24 8.48
CA SER A 115 1.96 -0.56 8.07
C SER A 115 0.85 -1.57 7.81
N LEU A 116 -0.18 -1.57 8.66
CA LEU A 116 -1.36 -2.42 8.47
C LEU A 116 -1.99 -2.23 7.08
N ALA A 117 -2.17 -0.98 6.65
CA ALA A 117 -2.74 -0.67 5.34
C ALA A 117 -1.92 -1.27 4.17
N ALA A 118 -0.59 -1.17 4.25
CA ALA A 118 0.30 -1.75 3.25
C ALA A 118 0.27 -3.28 3.28
N TYR A 119 0.19 -3.89 4.46
CA TYR A 119 0.08 -5.34 4.59
C TYR A 119 -1.25 -5.87 4.04
N CYS A 120 -2.37 -5.20 4.31
CA CYS A 120 -3.67 -5.55 3.72
C CYS A 120 -3.62 -5.50 2.19
N LEU A 121 -3.08 -4.43 1.60
CA LEU A 121 -2.87 -4.33 0.16
C LEU A 121 -1.92 -5.44 -0.35
N GLY A 122 -0.88 -5.78 0.41
CA GLY A 122 0.05 -6.86 0.11
C GLY A 122 -0.64 -8.22 0.06
N VAL A 123 -1.51 -8.53 1.01
CA VAL A 123 -2.32 -9.75 1.03
C VAL A 123 -3.25 -9.80 -0.18
N ILE A 124 -3.93 -8.70 -0.51
CA ILE A 124 -4.77 -8.60 -1.70
C ILE A 124 -3.94 -8.85 -2.97
N LEU A 125 -2.76 -8.25 -3.08
CA LEU A 125 -1.85 -8.48 -4.20
C LEU A 125 -1.41 -9.95 -4.30
N LEU A 126 -1.15 -10.62 -3.17
CA LEU A 126 -0.85 -12.06 -3.14
C LEU A 126 -2.02 -12.89 -3.67
N PHE A 127 -3.26 -12.61 -3.24
CA PHE A 127 -4.45 -13.28 -3.77
C PHE A 127 -4.63 -13.05 -5.27
N LEU A 128 -4.51 -11.81 -5.74
CA LEU A 128 -4.57 -11.48 -7.16
C LEU A 128 -3.51 -12.23 -7.97
N ARG A 129 -2.28 -12.30 -7.46
CA ARG A 129 -1.21 -13.08 -8.09
C ARG A 129 -1.56 -14.57 -8.16
N LEU A 130 -2.06 -15.18 -7.08
CA LEU A 130 -2.46 -16.59 -7.06
C LEU A 130 -3.57 -16.84 -8.08
N TRP A 131 -4.55 -15.94 -8.16
CA TRP A 131 -5.64 -16.00 -9.13
C TRP A 131 -5.12 -15.89 -10.59
N ILE A 132 -4.20 -14.97 -10.87
CA ILE A 132 -3.59 -14.81 -12.20
C ILE A 132 -2.84 -16.08 -12.61
N MET A 133 -2.08 -16.67 -11.71
CA MET A 133 -1.25 -17.85 -12.01
C MET A 133 -2.03 -19.17 -12.09
N ARG A 134 -3.24 -19.25 -11.62
CA ARG A 134 -4.23 -20.36 -11.67
C ARG A 134 -3.74 -21.78 -11.34
N ARG A 135 -2.45 -22.00 -11.04
CA ARG A 135 -1.89 -23.34 -10.80
C ARG A 135 -2.02 -23.71 -9.33
N LYS A 136 -2.79 -24.79 -9.03
CA LYS A 136 -3.00 -25.30 -7.66
C LYS A 136 -3.48 -24.20 -6.70
N ILE A 137 -4.46 -23.38 -7.15
CA ILE A 137 -4.92 -22.19 -6.44
C ILE A 137 -5.38 -22.50 -5.01
N PHE A 138 -6.15 -23.60 -4.82
CA PHE A 138 -6.66 -23.99 -3.52
C PHE A 138 -5.54 -24.29 -2.52
N LEU A 139 -4.54 -25.09 -2.90
CA LEU A 139 -3.41 -25.40 -2.02
C LEU A 139 -2.60 -24.16 -1.64
N LYS A 140 -2.49 -23.21 -2.56
CA LYS A 140 -1.76 -21.97 -2.31
C LYS A 140 -2.55 -21.01 -1.42
N ILE A 141 -3.87 -20.94 -1.60
CA ILE A 141 -4.74 -20.14 -0.72
C ILE A 141 -4.71 -20.74 0.69
N ILE A 142 -4.87 -22.05 0.83
CA ILE A 142 -4.77 -22.73 2.13
C ILE A 142 -3.39 -22.45 2.75
N GLY A 143 -2.31 -22.59 1.99
CA GLY A 143 -0.96 -22.27 2.47
C GLY A 143 -0.80 -20.81 2.92
N LEU A 144 -1.36 -19.86 2.17
CA LEU A 144 -1.33 -18.44 2.54
C LEU A 144 -2.14 -18.16 3.82
N VAL A 145 -3.36 -18.69 3.89
CA VAL A 145 -4.22 -18.53 5.08
C VAL A 145 -3.57 -19.18 6.30
N SER A 146 -3.04 -20.40 6.17
CA SER A 146 -2.33 -21.07 7.26
C SER A 146 -1.09 -20.29 7.70
N PHE A 147 -0.32 -19.74 6.76
CA PHE A 147 0.85 -18.91 7.07
C PHE A 147 0.46 -17.65 7.84
N LEU A 148 -0.59 -16.94 7.41
CA LEU A 148 -1.09 -15.78 8.13
C LEU A 148 -1.62 -16.14 9.52
N ALA A 149 -2.33 -17.25 9.64
CA ALA A 149 -2.84 -17.75 10.93
C ALA A 149 -1.69 -18.09 11.90
N ILE A 150 -0.61 -18.69 11.41
CA ILE A 150 0.59 -18.99 12.22
C ILE A 150 1.26 -17.69 12.69
N ILE A 151 1.39 -16.69 11.82
CA ILE A 151 1.98 -15.40 12.19
C ILE A 151 1.13 -14.70 13.25
N VAL A 152 -0.18 -14.61 13.03
CA VAL A 152 -1.10 -13.98 13.98
C VAL A 152 -1.16 -14.76 15.30
N GLY A 153 -1.34 -16.09 15.23
CA GLY A 153 -1.34 -16.94 16.43
C GLY A 153 -0.01 -16.87 17.19
N GLY A 154 1.12 -16.90 16.47
CA GLY A 154 2.43 -16.75 17.07
C GLY A 154 2.65 -15.41 17.75
N SER A 155 2.04 -14.32 17.24
CA SER A 155 2.14 -13.01 17.86
C SER A 155 1.42 -12.92 19.22
N PHE A 156 0.38 -13.70 19.42
CA PHE A 156 -0.31 -13.78 20.73
C PHE A 156 0.50 -14.58 21.77
N VAL A 157 1.26 -15.59 21.31
CA VAL A 157 2.00 -16.48 22.22
C VAL A 157 3.40 -15.91 22.53
N TYR A 158 4.02 -15.24 21.58
CA TYR A 158 5.35 -14.67 21.76
C TYR A 158 5.31 -13.49 22.72
N ASN A 159 6.04 -13.60 23.84
CA ASN A 159 6.15 -12.59 24.89
C ASN A 159 4.78 -12.17 25.46
N ASP A 160 3.86 -13.15 25.66
CA ASP A 160 2.50 -12.93 26.16
C ASP A 160 1.69 -11.87 25.37
N GLY A 161 1.98 -11.75 24.07
CA GLY A 161 1.36 -10.75 23.20
C GLY A 161 2.02 -9.37 23.20
N ASP A 162 2.98 -9.11 24.08
CA ASP A 162 3.72 -7.84 24.07
C ASP A 162 4.87 -7.87 23.05
N ASN A 163 4.51 -7.68 21.80
CA ASN A 163 5.46 -7.61 20.69
C ASN A 163 4.97 -6.66 19.60
N MET A 164 5.91 -6.18 18.78
CA MET A 164 5.63 -5.18 17.74
C MET A 164 4.56 -5.62 16.73
N LEU A 165 4.55 -6.89 16.34
CA LEU A 165 3.57 -7.40 15.38
C LEU A 165 2.17 -7.36 15.98
N ASN A 166 2.01 -7.80 17.23
CA ASN A 166 0.73 -7.74 17.92
C ASN A 166 0.29 -6.28 18.11
N ASN A 167 1.12 -5.45 18.70
CA ASN A 167 0.79 -4.06 19.05
C ASN A 167 0.51 -3.18 17.82
N LEU A 168 1.29 -3.34 16.74
CA LEU A 168 1.17 -2.46 15.56
C LEU A 168 0.22 -2.99 14.48
N ILE A 169 -0.09 -4.28 14.47
CA ILE A 169 -0.89 -4.90 13.42
C ILE A 169 -2.13 -5.59 13.99
N VAL A 170 -1.94 -6.59 14.89
CA VAL A 170 -3.04 -7.48 15.29
C VAL A 170 -4.04 -6.76 16.16
N MET A 171 -3.61 -6.04 17.20
CA MET A 171 -4.51 -5.29 18.09
C MET A 171 -5.30 -4.19 17.38
N ARG A 172 -4.75 -3.69 16.26
CA ARG A 172 -5.46 -2.71 15.41
C ARG A 172 -6.60 -3.32 14.60
N LEU A 173 -6.64 -4.64 14.46
CA LEU A 173 -7.72 -5.38 13.80
C LEU A 173 -8.81 -5.82 14.80
N GLU A 174 -8.60 -5.63 16.10
CA GLU A 174 -9.63 -5.88 17.10
C GLU A 174 -10.79 -4.90 16.93
N VAL A 175 -11.99 -5.42 17.13
CA VAL A 175 -13.20 -4.60 17.13
C VAL A 175 -13.17 -3.70 18.37
N SER A 176 -13.60 -2.45 18.23
CA SER A 176 -13.73 -1.51 19.35
C SER A 176 -14.74 -2.03 20.39
N ASP A 177 -14.62 -1.55 21.61
CA ASP A 177 -15.51 -1.97 22.70
C ASP A 177 -16.99 -1.57 22.44
N THR A 178 -17.22 -0.61 21.53
CA THR A 178 -18.55 -0.23 21.04
C THR A 178 -19.09 -1.15 19.94
N GLY A 179 -18.26 -1.99 19.34
CA GLY A 179 -18.65 -2.93 18.28
C GLY A 179 -18.77 -2.33 16.88
N ASP A 180 -18.63 -1.02 16.73
CA ASP A 180 -18.94 -0.32 15.48
C ASP A 180 -17.73 -0.17 14.56
N ASP A 181 -16.51 -0.30 15.07
CA ASP A 181 -15.29 -0.11 14.29
C ASP A 181 -14.09 -0.91 14.84
N PHE A 182 -12.96 -0.88 14.14
CA PHE A 182 -11.70 -1.48 14.61
C PHE A 182 -10.92 -0.50 15.50
N LYS A 183 -10.32 -0.99 16.60
CA LYS A 183 -9.47 -0.18 17.52
C LYS A 183 -8.36 0.61 16.81
N GLY A 184 -7.92 0.13 15.65
CA GLY A 184 -6.91 0.82 14.82
C GLY A 184 -7.45 1.91 13.91
N ASN A 185 -8.75 2.13 13.87
CA ASN A 185 -9.36 3.19 13.06
C ASN A 185 -9.42 4.52 13.83
N ASN A 186 -8.27 5.03 14.21
CA ASN A 186 -8.12 6.36 14.81
C ASN A 186 -8.08 7.50 13.76
N ARG A 187 -8.61 7.24 12.56
CA ARG A 187 -8.53 8.18 11.43
C ARG A 187 -9.75 9.09 11.30
N VAL A 188 -10.83 8.78 12.01
CA VAL A 188 -12.06 9.55 11.99
C VAL A 188 -12.26 10.15 13.38
N SER A 189 -12.41 11.46 13.46
CA SER A 189 -12.84 12.11 14.70
C SER A 189 -14.35 11.88 14.89
N GLU A 190 -14.81 11.75 16.12
CA GLU A 190 -16.25 11.64 16.42
C GLU A 190 -17.06 12.81 15.82
N ASN A 191 -16.47 14.00 15.75
CA ASN A 191 -17.11 15.17 15.18
C ASN A 191 -17.31 15.00 13.68
N PHE A 192 -16.29 14.52 12.96
CA PHE A 192 -16.43 14.25 11.52
C PHE A 192 -17.44 13.12 11.26
N GLU A 193 -17.51 12.11 12.11
CA GLU A 193 -18.48 11.03 11.96
C GLU A 193 -19.92 11.53 12.03
N LYS A 194 -20.24 12.35 13.05
CA LYS A 194 -21.56 13.00 13.19
C LYS A 194 -21.89 13.91 12.02
N GLU A 195 -20.89 14.67 11.56
CA GLU A 195 -21.05 15.56 10.42
C GLU A 195 -21.21 14.79 9.11
N PHE A 196 -20.49 13.69 8.90
CA PHE A 196 -20.64 12.83 7.75
C PHE A 196 -22.00 12.14 7.69
N GLU A 197 -22.55 11.70 8.82
CA GLU A 197 -23.92 11.19 8.91
C GLU A 197 -24.95 12.25 8.56
N SER A 198 -24.80 13.48 9.06
CA SER A 198 -25.64 14.62 8.70
C SER A 198 -25.55 14.95 7.21
N PHE A 199 -24.34 14.89 6.65
CA PHE A 199 -24.10 15.09 5.22
C PHE A 199 -24.81 14.03 4.37
N LEU A 200 -24.72 12.75 4.73
CA LEU A 200 -25.38 11.66 4.00
C LEU A 200 -26.92 11.83 3.92
N ASN A 201 -27.52 12.50 4.89
CA ASN A 201 -28.96 12.80 4.95
C ASN A 201 -29.34 14.16 4.34
N SER A 202 -28.38 14.89 3.76
CA SER A 202 -28.60 16.20 3.16
C SER A 202 -28.63 16.14 1.63
N SER A 203 -29.07 17.25 1.00
CA SER A 203 -29.01 17.43 -0.47
C SER A 203 -27.59 17.49 -1.01
N ASP A 204 -26.64 17.86 -0.16
CA ASP A 204 -25.24 18.06 -0.53
C ASP A 204 -24.53 16.73 -0.84
N VAL A 205 -25.12 15.61 -0.42
CA VAL A 205 -24.61 14.25 -0.76
C VAL A 205 -24.35 14.05 -2.25
N LEU A 206 -25.07 14.79 -3.12
CA LEU A 206 -24.88 14.69 -4.56
C LEU A 206 -23.57 15.34 -5.04
N PHE A 207 -23.26 16.55 -4.56
CA PHE A 207 -22.18 17.37 -5.09
C PHE A 207 -21.03 17.60 -4.08
N GLY A 208 -21.22 17.23 -2.83
CA GLY A 208 -20.24 17.44 -1.77
C GLY A 208 -20.40 18.76 -1.03
N ARG A 209 -19.61 18.90 0.03
CA ARG A 209 -19.44 20.10 0.83
C ARG A 209 -17.98 20.46 0.89
N GLU A 210 -17.65 21.75 0.84
CA GLU A 210 -16.32 22.22 1.16
C GLU A 210 -16.02 21.92 2.63
N MET A 211 -14.89 21.27 2.89
CA MET A 211 -14.50 20.88 4.22
C MET A 211 -13.78 22.03 4.91
N ASP A 212 -14.49 22.74 5.77
CA ASP A 212 -13.96 23.80 6.63
C ASP A 212 -13.38 23.24 7.94
N TYR A 213 -12.88 21.98 7.91
CA TYR A 213 -12.61 21.22 9.10
C TYR A 213 -11.14 20.86 9.28
N GLU A 214 -10.42 21.58 10.13
CA GLU A 214 -9.11 21.22 10.64
C GLU A 214 -9.23 20.01 11.57
N GLY A 215 -9.17 18.80 11.10
CA GLY A 215 -9.17 17.62 11.97
C GLY A 215 -10.02 16.44 11.53
N ALA A 216 -10.54 16.46 10.31
CA ALA A 216 -11.33 15.35 9.77
C ALA A 216 -10.57 14.03 9.64
N GLY A 217 -9.27 14.01 9.95
CA GLY A 217 -8.45 12.82 9.82
C GLY A 217 -8.40 12.28 8.37
N ASN A 218 -7.53 11.35 8.11
CA ASN A 218 -7.42 10.69 6.81
C ASN A 218 -8.43 9.53 6.66
N SER A 219 -9.73 9.78 6.76
CA SER A 219 -10.74 8.73 6.64
C SER A 219 -11.02 8.33 5.20
N GLY A 220 -10.00 8.36 4.35
CA GLY A 220 -10.00 7.75 3.05
C GLY A 220 -11.17 8.19 2.16
N TYR A 221 -12.04 7.24 1.82
CA TYR A 221 -13.16 7.46 0.92
C TYR A 221 -14.23 8.41 1.47
N ARG A 222 -14.41 8.52 2.81
CA ARG A 222 -15.42 9.39 3.43
C ARG A 222 -15.13 10.86 3.15
N VAL A 223 -13.87 11.28 3.33
CA VAL A 223 -13.44 12.65 3.02
C VAL A 223 -13.66 12.94 1.53
N TYR A 224 -13.29 12.03 0.65
CA TYR A 224 -13.49 12.23 -0.78
C TYR A 224 -14.98 12.38 -1.16
N ILE A 225 -15.86 11.54 -0.60
CA ILE A 225 -17.30 11.64 -0.84
C ILE A 225 -17.87 12.93 -0.21
N TYR A 226 -17.39 13.32 0.95
CA TYR A 226 -17.80 14.58 1.59
C TYR A 226 -17.44 15.78 0.72
N ASP A 227 -16.22 15.85 0.20
CA ASP A 227 -15.75 16.98 -0.61
C ASP A 227 -16.39 17.02 -2.03
N HIS A 228 -16.64 15.86 -2.63
CA HIS A 228 -16.99 15.77 -4.05
C HIS A 228 -18.37 15.17 -4.31
N GLY A 229 -19.04 14.65 -3.30
CA GLY A 229 -20.33 14.01 -3.37
C GLY A 229 -20.33 12.69 -4.15
N MET A 230 -21.51 12.13 -4.31
CA MET A 230 -21.72 10.90 -5.08
C MET A 230 -21.45 11.11 -6.57
N VAL A 231 -21.65 12.31 -7.10
CA VAL A 231 -21.30 12.65 -8.50
C VAL A 231 -19.80 12.59 -8.69
N GLY A 232 -19.00 13.16 -7.78
CA GLY A 232 -17.55 13.07 -7.82
C GLY A 232 -17.06 11.62 -7.71
N PHE A 233 -17.69 10.82 -6.85
CA PHE A 233 -17.38 9.39 -6.74
C PHE A 233 -17.71 8.62 -8.03
N ALA A 234 -18.87 8.89 -8.65
CA ALA A 234 -19.23 8.28 -9.92
C ALA A 234 -18.25 8.67 -11.04
N LEU A 235 -17.85 9.95 -11.12
CA LEU A 235 -16.85 10.42 -12.08
C LEU A 235 -15.49 9.74 -11.88
N PHE A 236 -15.08 9.54 -10.62
CA PHE A 236 -13.87 8.79 -10.27
C PHE A 236 -13.92 7.35 -10.78
N LEU A 237 -15.01 6.61 -10.53
CA LEU A 237 -15.17 5.25 -11.02
C LEU A 237 -15.17 5.20 -12.54
N PHE A 238 -15.85 6.14 -13.18
CA PHE A 238 -15.94 6.28 -14.64
C PHE A 238 -14.54 6.55 -15.23
N PHE A 239 -13.77 7.47 -14.66
CA PHE A 239 -12.39 7.76 -15.08
C PHE A 239 -11.52 6.50 -15.07
N TYR A 240 -11.52 5.74 -13.96
CA TYR A 240 -10.73 4.52 -13.88
C TYR A 240 -11.22 3.43 -14.83
N PHE A 241 -12.53 3.25 -14.96
CA PHE A 241 -13.11 2.31 -15.89
C PHE A 241 -12.68 2.61 -17.33
N PHE A 242 -12.81 3.86 -17.77
CA PHE A 242 -12.42 4.25 -19.12
C PHE A 242 -10.91 4.19 -19.33
N SER A 243 -10.13 4.53 -18.33
CA SER A 243 -8.65 4.47 -18.40
C SER A 243 -8.18 3.02 -18.54
N PHE A 244 -8.75 2.09 -17.77
CA PHE A 244 -8.28 0.71 -17.71
C PHE A 244 -8.81 -0.16 -18.85
N ARG A 245 -10.00 0.12 -19.40
CA ARG A 245 -10.59 -0.64 -20.52
C ARG A 245 -9.72 -0.69 -21.77
N THR A 246 -8.71 0.17 -21.87
CA THR A 246 -7.76 0.17 -22.98
C THR A 246 -6.75 -0.96 -22.91
N GLY A 247 -6.63 -1.61 -21.76
CA GLY A 247 -5.80 -2.79 -21.54
C GLY A 247 -6.32 -4.00 -22.34
N LYS A 248 -5.41 -4.90 -22.69
CA LYS A 248 -5.74 -6.13 -23.43
C LYS A 248 -5.95 -7.35 -22.54
N ASP A 249 -5.36 -7.34 -21.35
CA ASP A 249 -5.43 -8.43 -20.38
C ASP A 249 -6.45 -8.09 -19.28
N VAL A 250 -7.58 -8.78 -19.32
CA VAL A 250 -8.67 -8.60 -18.33
C VAL A 250 -8.15 -8.79 -16.89
N ARG A 251 -7.16 -9.64 -16.66
CA ARG A 251 -6.59 -9.87 -15.33
C ARG A 251 -5.79 -8.67 -14.85
N ALA A 252 -5.07 -8.02 -15.76
CA ALA A 252 -4.34 -6.79 -15.47
C ALA A 252 -5.32 -5.65 -15.15
N ILE A 253 -6.40 -5.54 -15.91
CA ILE A 253 -7.48 -4.56 -15.68
C ILE A 253 -8.11 -4.78 -14.29
N ILE A 254 -8.52 -6.01 -13.99
CA ILE A 254 -9.11 -6.34 -12.68
C ILE A 254 -8.10 -6.06 -11.54
N THR A 255 -6.83 -6.43 -11.71
CA THR A 255 -5.79 -6.16 -10.72
C THR A 255 -5.64 -4.67 -10.46
N ALA A 256 -5.57 -3.85 -11.51
CA ALA A 256 -5.49 -2.39 -11.40
C ALA A 256 -6.73 -1.83 -10.68
N PHE A 257 -7.92 -2.30 -11.04
CA PHE A 257 -9.16 -1.83 -10.47
C PHE A 257 -9.30 -2.19 -8.99
N VAL A 258 -9.01 -3.44 -8.61
CA VAL A 258 -9.06 -3.88 -7.22
C VAL A 258 -8.07 -3.09 -6.37
N LEU A 259 -6.83 -2.91 -6.83
CA LEU A 259 -5.84 -2.13 -6.09
C LEU A 259 -6.23 -0.65 -5.98
N ALA A 260 -6.77 -0.06 -7.05
CA ALA A 260 -7.24 1.34 -7.05
C ALA A 260 -8.38 1.54 -6.05
N LEU A 261 -9.40 0.68 -6.08
CA LEU A 261 -10.54 0.76 -5.15
C LEU A 261 -10.11 0.52 -3.70
N THR A 262 -9.27 -0.47 -3.45
CA THR A 262 -8.78 -0.75 -2.10
C THR A 262 -7.94 0.41 -1.55
N ASN A 263 -7.09 0.98 -2.40
CA ASN A 263 -6.30 2.14 -1.99
C ASN A 263 -7.18 3.37 -1.76
N PHE A 264 -8.20 3.59 -2.58
CA PHE A 264 -9.19 4.64 -2.37
C PHE A 264 -9.89 4.49 -1.01
N TRP A 265 -10.32 3.28 -0.68
CA TRP A 265 -10.93 2.98 0.62
C TRP A 265 -10.02 3.36 1.80
N ILE A 266 -8.72 3.12 1.65
CA ILE A 266 -7.74 3.33 2.72
C ILE A 266 -7.25 4.79 2.77
N ARG A 267 -7.00 5.43 1.60
CA ARG A 267 -6.21 6.67 1.53
C ARG A 267 -6.96 7.93 1.08
N GLY A 268 -8.09 7.81 0.40
CA GLY A 268 -8.92 8.94 -0.01
C GLY A 268 -8.36 9.92 -1.04
N TYR A 269 -7.18 9.64 -1.60
CA TYR A 269 -6.56 10.48 -2.65
C TYR A 269 -6.49 9.76 -4.00
N PRO A 270 -7.64 9.44 -4.62
CA PRO A 270 -7.67 8.57 -5.80
C PRO A 270 -7.01 9.19 -7.03
N MET A 271 -6.99 10.52 -7.13
CA MET A 271 -6.49 11.23 -8.30
C MET A 271 -5.03 11.70 -8.18
N LEU A 272 -4.32 11.35 -7.11
CA LEU A 272 -2.90 11.62 -7.01
C LEU A 272 -2.14 10.91 -8.11
N PHE A 273 -1.38 11.65 -8.91
CA PHE A 273 -0.60 11.11 -10.04
C PHE A 273 0.29 9.94 -9.63
N ALA A 274 0.87 9.99 -8.44
CA ALA A 274 1.68 8.92 -7.88
C ALA A 274 0.94 7.58 -7.76
N PHE A 275 -0.39 7.59 -7.69
CA PHE A 275 -1.23 6.40 -7.66
C PHE A 275 -1.88 6.08 -9.00
N VAL A 276 -2.39 7.09 -9.70
CA VAL A 276 -3.06 6.94 -11.01
C VAL A 276 -2.12 6.29 -12.02
N PHE A 277 -0.88 6.77 -12.09
CA PHE A 277 0.09 6.28 -13.07
C PHE A 277 0.41 4.78 -12.91
N PRO A 278 0.77 4.26 -11.72
CA PRO A 278 0.97 2.83 -11.52
C PRO A 278 -0.25 1.98 -11.87
N TYR A 279 -1.46 2.40 -11.50
CA TYR A 279 -2.68 1.64 -11.85
C TYR A 279 -2.91 1.57 -13.34
N PHE A 280 -2.78 2.71 -14.03
CA PHE A 280 -2.88 2.74 -15.48
C PHE A 280 -1.84 1.81 -16.11
N MET A 281 -0.60 1.86 -15.67
CA MET A 281 0.47 1.01 -16.17
C MET A 281 0.19 -0.48 -15.92
N ILE A 282 -0.32 -0.85 -14.73
CA ILE A 282 -0.72 -2.23 -14.43
C ILE A 282 -1.78 -2.69 -15.42
N SER A 283 -2.80 -1.85 -15.70
CA SER A 283 -3.91 -2.20 -16.60
C SER A 283 -3.44 -2.48 -18.04
N GLN A 284 -2.33 -1.87 -18.48
CA GLN A 284 -1.76 -2.05 -19.81
C GLN A 284 -0.85 -3.29 -19.93
N MET A 285 -0.53 -3.95 -18.83
CA MET A 285 0.38 -5.12 -18.81
C MET A 285 -0.33 -6.40 -19.23
N ASP A 286 0.45 -7.38 -19.67
CA ASP A 286 0.01 -8.76 -19.89
C ASP A 286 0.61 -9.63 -18.78
N LEU A 287 -0.11 -9.69 -17.66
CA LEU A 287 0.36 -10.38 -16.47
C LEU A 287 0.46 -11.90 -16.65
N TYR A 288 -0.26 -12.45 -17.62
CA TYR A 288 -0.24 -13.89 -17.89
C TYR A 288 0.97 -14.32 -18.70
N LYS A 289 1.30 -13.58 -19.78
CA LYS A 289 2.41 -13.92 -20.68
C LYS A 289 3.77 -13.79 -19.96
N SER A 290 3.90 -12.80 -19.10
CA SER A 290 5.12 -12.64 -18.27
C SER A 290 5.34 -13.80 -17.31
N SER A 291 4.29 -14.55 -16.96
CA SER A 291 4.38 -15.73 -16.09
C SER A 291 4.72 -17.03 -16.86
N LEU A 292 4.39 -17.11 -18.16
CA LEU A 292 4.62 -18.29 -19.01
C LEU A 292 6.01 -18.34 -19.63
N VAL A 293 6.55 -17.23 -20.10
CA VAL A 293 7.89 -17.14 -20.72
C VAL A 293 8.98 -17.68 -19.78
N LYS A 294 8.75 -17.63 -18.48
CA LYS A 294 9.67 -18.19 -17.49
C LYS A 294 9.63 -19.71 -17.36
N LYS A 295 8.57 -20.37 -17.86
CA LYS A 295 8.46 -21.85 -17.82
C LYS A 295 9.28 -22.48 -18.93
N GLU A 296 9.26 -21.90 -20.12
CA GLU A 296 10.00 -22.40 -21.27
C GLU A 296 11.51 -22.28 -21.00
N HIS A 297 11.98 -21.14 -20.50
CA HIS A 297 13.40 -20.92 -20.21
C HIS A 297 13.95 -21.74 -19.02
N ASN A 298 13.11 -22.22 -18.11
CA ASN A 298 13.52 -23.15 -17.04
C ASN A 298 13.50 -24.61 -17.48
N ASN A 299 12.62 -25.00 -18.41
CA ASN A 299 12.60 -26.34 -18.96
C ASN A 299 13.82 -26.56 -19.86
N ASP A 300 14.21 -25.57 -20.68
CA ASP A 300 15.41 -25.63 -21.51
C ASP A 300 16.74 -25.70 -20.73
N LYS A 301 16.71 -25.34 -19.42
CA LYS A 301 17.89 -25.46 -18.53
C LYS A 301 17.95 -26.78 -17.74
N VAL A 302 16.87 -27.54 -17.72
CA VAL A 302 16.80 -28.85 -17.05
C VAL A 302 17.10 -30.00 -18.04
N GLU A 303 17.00 -29.71 -19.35
CA GLU A 303 17.32 -30.66 -20.43
C GLU A 303 18.75 -30.52 -20.99
N LYS A 304 19.57 -29.68 -20.41
CA LYS A 304 21.02 -29.55 -20.65
C LYS A 304 21.80 -29.89 -19.38
#